data_54a4a1e0aa37373d61e6aaafa744e066
#
_entry.id   54a4a1e0aa37373d61e6aaafa744e066
#
_cell.length_a   1.000
_cell.length_b   1.000
_cell.length_c   1.000
_cell.angle_alpha   90.00
_cell.angle_beta   90.00
_cell.angle_gamma   90.00
#
_symmetry.space_group_name_H-M   'P 1'
#
loop_
_entity.id
_entity.type
_entity.pdbx_description
1 polymer ?
#
loop_
_entity_poly.entity_id
_entity_poly.type
_entity_poly.pdbx_seq_one_letter_code
_entity_poly.pdbx_strand_id
1 'polypeptide(L)'
;MVRLPRSTFELLFRAARLVNERAVARMQRMGVSSLRISHTALFPHITDAGVRQTALADKLGVTKQAIGPLVDDLVGEGIVERIADPADARAKLVRWTPQGRRALRHGIGVLAELEQQLAATVGAKRLNELADTLELLIAAVDKGL
;
A
#
# COMPACT_ATOMS: atom_id res chain seq x y z
N MET A 1 -16.90 -23.50 12.86
CA MET A 1 -16.00 -22.74 11.97
C MET A 1 -16.26 -23.20 10.55
N VAL A 2 -16.93 -22.39 9.73
CA VAL A 2 -17.21 -22.73 8.32
C VAL A 2 -15.89 -22.70 7.56
N ARG A 3 -15.45 -23.86 7.06
CA ARG A 3 -14.28 -23.96 6.20
C ARG A 3 -14.75 -23.60 4.79
N LEU A 4 -14.42 -22.39 4.32
CA LEU A 4 -14.68 -22.01 2.94
C LEU A 4 -13.90 -22.94 2.00
N PRO A 5 -14.48 -23.34 0.86
CA PRO A 5 -13.77 -24.15 -0.11
C PRO A 5 -12.54 -23.38 -0.61
N ARG A 6 -11.46 -24.10 -0.94
CA ARG A 6 -10.22 -23.52 -1.46
C ARG A 6 -10.54 -22.67 -2.70
N SER A 7 -10.55 -21.35 -2.52
CA SER A 7 -10.81 -20.37 -3.57
C SER A 7 -9.50 -19.69 -3.95
N THR A 8 -9.29 -19.44 -5.23
CA THR A 8 -8.13 -18.66 -5.72
C THR A 8 -8.10 -17.28 -5.10
N PHE A 9 -9.25 -16.62 -4.95
CA PHE A 9 -9.31 -15.29 -4.35
C PHE A 9 -9.04 -15.30 -2.85
N GLU A 10 -9.53 -16.30 -2.11
CA GLU A 10 -9.18 -16.46 -0.69
C GLU A 10 -7.66 -16.59 -0.50
N LEU A 11 -7.02 -17.42 -1.32
CA LEU A 11 -5.56 -17.59 -1.28
C LEU A 11 -4.83 -16.31 -1.65
N LEU A 12 -5.31 -15.58 -2.66
CA LEU A 12 -4.74 -14.30 -3.07
C LEU A 12 -4.79 -13.26 -1.94
N PHE A 13 -5.97 -13.05 -1.35
CA PHE A 13 -6.13 -12.10 -0.24
C PHE A 13 -5.31 -12.49 0.98
N ARG A 14 -5.27 -13.78 1.31
CA ARG A 14 -4.47 -14.29 2.43
C ARG A 14 -2.98 -14.11 2.18
N ALA A 15 -2.48 -14.43 0.99
CA ALA A 15 -1.08 -14.27 0.64
C ALA A 15 -0.67 -12.80 0.66
N ALA A 16 -1.46 -11.93 0.02
CA ALA A 16 -1.22 -10.48 0.02
C ALA A 16 -1.17 -9.91 1.45
N ARG A 17 -2.12 -10.30 2.31
CA ARG A 17 -2.13 -9.87 3.71
C ARG A 17 -0.87 -10.32 4.45
N LEU A 18 -0.48 -11.58 4.35
CA LEU A 18 0.70 -12.12 5.06
C LEU A 18 2.00 -11.46 4.60
N VAL A 19 2.16 -11.21 3.29
CA VAL A 19 3.34 -10.49 2.76
C VAL A 19 3.36 -9.06 3.28
N ASN A 20 2.22 -8.37 3.25
CA ASN A 20 2.10 -7.00 3.73
C ASN A 20 2.37 -6.88 5.25
N GLU A 21 1.85 -7.80 6.07
CA GLU A 21 2.15 -7.88 7.51
C GLU A 21 3.66 -7.99 7.77
N ARG A 22 4.36 -8.82 7.00
CA ARG A 22 5.82 -8.97 7.13
C ARG A 22 6.59 -7.73 6.70
N ALA A 23 6.16 -7.08 5.61
CA ALA A 23 6.77 -5.84 5.14
C ALA A 23 6.60 -4.72 6.18
N VAL A 24 5.38 -4.52 6.68
CA VAL A 24 5.09 -3.53 7.73
C VAL A 24 5.91 -3.80 8.99
N ALA A 25 5.99 -5.05 9.46
CA ALA A 25 6.78 -5.40 10.64
C ALA A 25 8.28 -5.11 10.46
N ARG A 26 8.82 -5.26 9.25
CA ARG A 26 10.21 -4.87 8.95
C ARG A 26 10.38 -3.35 8.99
N MET A 27 9.47 -2.60 8.36
CA MET A 27 9.49 -1.14 8.35
C MET A 27 9.38 -0.55 9.77
N GLN A 28 8.54 -1.12 10.62
CA GLN A 28 8.43 -0.72 12.02
C GLN A 28 9.77 -0.89 12.77
N ARG A 29 10.48 -1.99 12.54
CA ARG A 29 11.83 -2.21 13.11
C ARG A 29 12.88 -1.25 12.55
N MET A 30 12.67 -0.69 11.37
CA MET A 30 13.54 0.30 10.74
C MET A 30 13.22 1.75 11.16
N GLY A 31 12.29 1.94 12.10
CA GLY A 31 12.00 3.25 12.70
C GLY A 31 10.69 3.91 12.29
N VAL A 32 9.87 3.27 11.45
CA VAL A 32 8.50 3.77 11.12
C VAL A 32 7.51 3.07 12.05
N SER A 33 7.56 3.42 13.34
CA SER A 33 6.93 2.66 14.43
C SER A 33 5.41 2.63 14.40
N SER A 34 4.76 3.70 13.90
CA SER A 34 3.30 3.78 13.79
C SER A 34 2.74 3.19 12.49
N LEU A 35 3.59 2.69 11.58
CA LEU A 35 3.14 2.12 10.31
C LEU A 35 2.24 0.91 10.56
N ARG A 36 1.08 0.89 9.89
CA ARG A 36 0.10 -0.21 9.91
C ARG A 36 -0.25 -0.62 8.48
N ILE A 37 -0.85 -1.79 8.32
CA ILE A 37 -1.31 -2.28 7.02
C ILE A 37 -2.28 -1.30 6.35
N SER A 38 -3.15 -0.65 7.14
CA SER A 38 -4.09 0.36 6.64
C SER A 38 -3.41 1.57 5.98
N HIS A 39 -2.19 1.92 6.40
CA HIS A 39 -1.43 3.01 5.77
C HIS A 39 -0.91 2.62 4.39
N THR A 40 -0.55 1.35 4.17
CA THR A 40 0.03 0.91 2.89
C THR A 40 -0.94 1.05 1.72
N ALA A 41 -2.24 1.02 1.98
CA ALA A 41 -3.26 1.24 0.98
C ALA A 41 -3.25 2.68 0.41
N LEU A 42 -2.75 3.66 1.16
CA LEU A 42 -2.66 5.05 0.70
C LEU A 42 -1.48 5.27 -0.26
N PHE A 43 -0.40 4.51 -0.09
CA PHE A 43 0.89 4.78 -0.76
C PHE A 43 0.81 4.85 -2.29
N PRO A 44 0.10 3.95 -3.00
CA PRO A 44 -0.01 4.02 -4.45
C PRO A 44 -0.72 5.26 -4.97
N HIS A 45 -1.45 5.97 -4.11
CA HIS A 45 -2.31 7.11 -4.47
C HIS A 45 -1.72 8.47 -4.08
N ILE A 46 -0.64 8.48 -3.27
CA ILE A 46 0.05 9.73 -2.90
C ILE A 46 1.08 10.06 -3.97
N THR A 47 1.02 11.29 -4.48
CA THR A 47 1.94 11.79 -5.50
C THR A 47 2.87 12.86 -4.94
N ASP A 48 3.94 13.19 -5.66
CA ASP A 48 4.83 14.29 -5.29
C ASP A 48 4.17 15.66 -5.41
N ALA A 49 3.26 15.82 -6.35
CA ALA A 49 2.45 17.04 -6.49
C ALA A 49 1.42 17.19 -5.37
N GLY A 50 1.05 16.09 -4.74
CA GLY A 50 0.02 16.02 -3.72
C GLY A 50 -1.32 15.53 -4.26
N VAL A 51 -2.13 15.00 -3.37
CA VAL A 51 -3.49 14.50 -3.64
C VAL A 51 -4.43 15.00 -2.55
N ARG A 52 -5.64 15.39 -2.91
CA ARG A 52 -6.65 15.79 -1.92
C ARG A 52 -7.01 14.61 -1.03
N GLN A 53 -7.13 14.85 0.26
CA GLN A 53 -7.53 13.81 1.23
C GLN A 53 -8.89 13.19 0.88
N THR A 54 -9.81 13.98 0.33
CA THR A 54 -11.11 13.51 -0.18
C THR A 54 -10.95 12.55 -1.35
N ALA A 55 -10.03 12.83 -2.27
CA ALA A 55 -9.74 11.94 -3.40
C ALA A 55 -9.10 10.62 -2.95
N LEU A 56 -8.26 10.63 -1.89
CA LEU A 56 -7.76 9.40 -1.27
C LEU A 56 -8.89 8.55 -0.70
N ALA A 57 -9.84 9.16 0.01
CA ALA A 57 -11.01 8.46 0.55
C ALA A 57 -11.84 7.81 -0.56
N ASP A 58 -12.12 8.54 -1.64
CA ASP A 58 -12.88 8.04 -2.79
C ASP A 58 -12.18 6.86 -3.46
N LYS A 59 -10.86 6.96 -3.69
CA LYS A 59 -10.05 5.88 -4.30
C LYS A 59 -10.01 4.61 -3.46
N LEU A 60 -10.04 4.75 -2.14
CA LEU A 60 -10.01 3.61 -1.21
C LEU A 60 -11.41 3.10 -0.84
N GLY A 61 -12.48 3.75 -1.30
CA GLY A 61 -13.85 3.39 -0.96
C GLY A 61 -14.18 3.52 0.52
N VAL A 62 -13.54 4.47 1.21
CA VAL A 62 -13.73 4.73 2.65
C VAL A 62 -14.27 6.14 2.87
N THR A 63 -14.77 6.41 4.08
CA THR A 63 -15.26 7.74 4.43
C THR A 63 -14.13 8.75 4.61
N LYS A 64 -14.44 10.05 4.43
CA LYS A 64 -13.49 11.14 4.69
C LYS A 64 -13.00 11.13 6.15
N GLN A 65 -13.87 10.73 7.09
CA GLN A 65 -13.53 10.60 8.50
C GLN A 65 -12.55 9.44 8.77
N ALA A 66 -12.63 8.34 8.00
CA ALA A 66 -11.71 7.22 8.15
C ALA A 66 -10.30 7.52 7.65
N ILE A 67 -10.16 8.37 6.63
CA ILE A 67 -8.87 8.76 6.06
C ILE A 67 -8.08 9.71 6.98
N GLY A 68 -8.75 10.61 7.68
CA GLY A 68 -8.12 11.63 8.52
C GLY A 68 -7.08 11.06 9.48
N PRO A 69 -7.46 10.14 10.37
CA PRO A 69 -6.55 9.51 11.33
C PRO A 69 -5.36 8.80 10.67
N LEU A 70 -5.57 8.13 9.53
CA LEU A 70 -4.49 7.45 8.79
C LEU A 70 -3.46 8.46 8.25
N VAL A 71 -3.92 9.58 7.72
CA VAL A 71 -3.04 10.65 7.26
C VAL A 71 -2.35 11.32 8.45
N ASP A 72 -3.04 11.53 9.58
CA ASP A 72 -2.48 12.12 10.80
C ASP A 72 -1.31 11.28 11.34
N ASP A 73 -1.45 9.96 11.39
CA ASP A 73 -0.38 9.05 11.78
C ASP A 73 0.86 9.22 10.90
N LEU A 74 0.67 9.27 9.57
CA LEU A 74 1.77 9.44 8.61
C LEU A 74 2.41 10.84 8.68
N VAL A 75 1.63 11.87 8.98
CA VAL A 75 2.15 13.22 9.25
C VAL A 75 2.98 13.20 10.53
N GLY A 76 2.52 12.57 11.59
CA GLY A 76 3.22 12.42 12.86
C GLY A 76 4.57 11.72 12.72
N GLU A 77 4.69 10.76 11.81
CA GLU A 77 5.95 10.08 11.47
C GLU A 77 6.82 10.87 10.48
N GLY A 78 6.35 12.01 9.98
CA GLY A 78 7.07 12.80 8.98
C GLY A 78 7.14 12.14 7.59
N ILE A 79 6.27 11.17 7.32
CA ILE A 79 6.21 10.43 6.04
C ILE A 79 5.51 11.26 4.97
N VAL A 80 4.41 11.91 5.35
CA VAL A 80 3.67 12.83 4.49
C VAL A 80 3.49 14.17 5.16
N GLU A 81 3.16 15.19 4.38
CA GLU A 81 2.79 16.52 4.86
C GLU A 81 1.51 17.00 4.20
N ARG A 82 0.81 17.91 4.85
CA ARG A 82 -0.32 18.64 4.27
C ARG A 82 0.14 20.01 3.82
N ILE A 83 -0.12 20.32 2.56
CA ILE A 83 0.12 21.65 1.98
C ILE A 83 -1.18 22.28 1.52
N ALA A 84 -1.23 23.59 1.34
CA ALA A 84 -2.36 24.27 0.73
C ALA A 84 -2.50 23.81 -0.74
N ASP A 85 -3.75 23.61 -1.19
CA ASP A 85 -4.01 23.35 -2.60
C ASP A 85 -3.89 24.66 -3.37
N PRO A 86 -3.01 24.76 -4.38
CA PRO A 86 -2.85 25.99 -5.18
C PRO A 86 -4.13 26.38 -5.93
N ALA A 87 -5.01 25.42 -6.21
CA ALA A 87 -6.28 25.64 -6.93
C ALA A 87 -7.44 26.03 -5.99
N ASP A 88 -7.33 25.75 -4.68
CA ASP A 88 -8.38 26.01 -3.70
C ASP A 88 -7.76 26.18 -2.29
N ALA A 89 -7.65 27.41 -1.84
CA ALA A 89 -7.07 27.76 -0.55
C ALA A 89 -7.77 27.10 0.66
N ARG A 90 -9.00 26.59 0.50
CA ARG A 90 -9.74 25.88 1.55
C ARG A 90 -9.40 24.41 1.62
N ALA A 91 -8.79 23.86 0.57
CA ALA A 91 -8.41 22.46 0.47
C ALA A 91 -6.94 22.25 0.83
N LYS A 92 -6.63 21.03 1.25
CA LYS A 92 -5.26 20.60 1.52
C LYS A 92 -4.89 19.39 0.68
N LEU A 93 -3.65 19.38 0.22
CA LEU A 93 -3.03 18.26 -0.46
C LEU A 93 -2.16 17.50 0.51
N VAL A 94 -2.19 16.18 0.41
CA VAL A 94 -1.29 15.25 1.08
C VAL A 94 -0.21 14.84 0.10
N ARG A 95 1.05 15.03 0.43
CA ARG A 95 2.18 14.64 -0.41
C ARG A 95 3.32 14.02 0.41
N TRP A 96 4.22 13.33 -0.27
CA TRP A 96 5.42 12.78 0.33
C TRP A 96 6.35 13.88 0.82
N THR A 97 6.90 13.69 2.03
CA THR A 97 8.09 14.44 2.47
C THR A 97 9.36 13.82 1.86
N PRO A 98 10.52 14.49 1.90
CA PRO A 98 11.81 13.87 1.57
C PRO A 98 12.10 12.61 2.40
N GLN A 99 11.74 12.63 3.69
CA GLN A 99 11.84 11.47 4.59
C GLN A 99 10.89 10.35 4.16
N GLY A 100 9.65 10.68 3.81
CA GLY A 100 8.65 9.73 3.34
C GLY A 100 9.08 9.05 2.05
N ARG A 101 9.65 9.78 1.10
CA ARG A 101 10.22 9.20 -0.12
C ARG A 101 11.38 8.22 0.17
N ARG A 102 12.20 8.52 1.17
CA ARG A 102 13.26 7.57 1.61
C ARG A 102 12.63 6.32 2.22
N ALA A 103 11.65 6.48 3.11
CA ALA A 103 10.94 5.36 3.71
C ALA A 103 10.23 4.49 2.66
N LEU A 104 9.59 5.11 1.65
CA LEU A 104 8.95 4.39 0.54
C LEU A 104 9.97 3.54 -0.23
N ARG A 105 11.14 4.09 -0.57
CA ARG A 105 12.20 3.33 -1.24
C ARG A 105 12.70 2.15 -0.40
N HIS A 106 12.84 2.34 0.92
CA HIS A 106 13.18 1.24 1.83
C HIS A 106 12.08 0.17 1.85
N GLY A 107 10.80 0.58 1.88
CA GLY A 107 9.67 -0.34 1.80
C GLY A 107 9.66 -1.19 0.52
N ILE A 108 9.95 -0.56 -0.63
CA ILE A 108 10.11 -1.25 -1.91
C ILE A 108 11.26 -2.26 -1.83
N GLY A 109 12.40 -1.88 -1.23
CA GLY A 109 13.53 -2.78 -1.00
C GLY A 109 13.17 -3.97 -0.12
N VAL A 110 12.40 -3.75 0.94
CA VAL A 110 11.89 -4.83 1.83
C VAL A 110 11.01 -5.80 1.05
N LEU A 111 10.13 -5.31 0.17
CA LEU A 111 9.29 -6.18 -0.66
C LEU A 111 10.13 -7.00 -1.64
N ALA A 112 11.14 -6.40 -2.28
CA ALA A 112 12.06 -7.10 -3.17
C ALA A 112 12.84 -8.21 -2.45
N GLU A 113 13.31 -7.96 -1.24
CA GLU A 113 13.97 -8.99 -0.41
C GLU A 113 13.01 -10.14 -0.04
N LEU A 114 11.76 -9.82 0.32
CA LEU A 114 10.73 -10.82 0.60
C LEU A 114 10.44 -11.67 -0.64
N GLU A 115 10.37 -11.04 -1.81
CA GLU A 115 10.16 -11.74 -3.08
C GLU A 115 11.31 -12.71 -3.39
N GLN A 116 12.57 -12.30 -3.18
CA GLN A 116 13.73 -13.19 -3.34
C GLN A 116 13.67 -14.38 -2.38
N GLN A 117 13.29 -14.16 -1.11
CA GLN A 117 13.13 -15.23 -0.13
C GLN A 117 12.02 -16.21 -0.52
N LEU A 118 10.90 -15.69 -1.02
CA LEU A 118 9.80 -16.52 -1.51
C LEU A 118 10.21 -17.29 -2.77
N ALA A 119 10.93 -16.67 -3.71
CA ALA A 119 11.45 -17.33 -4.89
C ALA A 119 12.37 -18.49 -4.54
N ALA A 120 13.22 -18.33 -3.52
CA ALA A 120 14.07 -19.41 -3.02
C ALA A 120 13.27 -20.58 -2.42
N THR A 121 12.08 -20.32 -1.87
CA THR A 121 11.23 -21.31 -1.22
C THR A 121 10.30 -22.05 -2.18
N VAL A 122 9.59 -21.30 -3.04
CA VAL A 122 8.56 -21.84 -3.94
C VAL A 122 9.06 -22.08 -5.36
N GLY A 123 10.22 -21.53 -5.72
CA GLY A 123 10.82 -21.57 -7.05
C GLY A 123 10.55 -20.27 -7.83
N ALA A 124 11.61 -19.67 -8.39
CA ALA A 124 11.53 -18.41 -9.13
C ALA A 124 10.56 -18.51 -10.33
N LYS A 125 10.58 -19.63 -11.06
CA LYS A 125 9.68 -19.84 -12.19
C LYS A 125 8.20 -19.73 -11.78
N ARG A 126 7.82 -20.39 -10.68
CA ARG A 126 6.43 -20.36 -10.18
C ARG A 126 6.03 -18.97 -9.72
N LEU A 127 6.95 -18.22 -9.13
CA LEU A 127 6.68 -16.87 -8.69
C LEU A 127 6.49 -15.91 -9.86
N ASN A 128 7.28 -16.06 -10.93
CA ASN A 128 7.11 -15.29 -12.16
C ASN A 128 5.78 -15.64 -12.87
N GLU A 129 5.44 -16.93 -12.98
CA GLU A 129 4.15 -17.38 -13.54
C GLU A 129 2.96 -16.81 -12.75
N LEU A 130 3.10 -16.69 -11.43
CA LEU A 130 2.10 -16.03 -10.58
C LEU A 130 1.99 -14.54 -10.91
N ALA A 131 3.12 -13.82 -11.06
CA ALA A 131 3.12 -12.41 -11.43
C ALA A 131 2.42 -12.18 -12.77
N ASP A 132 2.76 -12.95 -13.80
CA ASP A 132 2.13 -12.90 -15.12
C ASP A 132 0.61 -13.13 -15.02
N THR A 133 0.21 -14.11 -14.19
CA THR A 133 -1.21 -14.45 -13.98
C THR A 133 -1.95 -13.31 -13.28
N LEU A 134 -1.31 -12.65 -12.29
CA LEU A 134 -1.89 -11.51 -11.59
C LEU A 134 -2.06 -10.30 -12.52
N GLU A 135 -1.11 -10.04 -13.41
CA GLU A 135 -1.22 -8.96 -14.42
C GLU A 135 -2.39 -9.20 -15.37
N LEU A 136 -2.57 -10.44 -15.84
CA LEU A 136 -3.73 -10.82 -16.67
C LEU A 136 -5.05 -10.64 -15.92
N LEU A 137 -5.09 -11.03 -14.65
CA LEU A 137 -6.28 -10.89 -13.81
C LEU A 137 -6.64 -9.42 -13.60
N ILE A 138 -5.66 -8.58 -13.28
CA ILE A 138 -5.85 -7.13 -13.11
C ILE A 138 -6.39 -6.53 -14.41
N ALA A 139 -5.76 -6.82 -15.55
CA ALA A 139 -6.19 -6.32 -16.84
C ALA A 139 -7.61 -6.76 -17.23
N ALA A 140 -8.02 -7.98 -16.84
CA ALA A 140 -9.37 -8.47 -17.08
C ALA A 140 -10.41 -7.73 -16.22
N VAL A 141 -10.11 -7.53 -14.94
CA VAL A 141 -11.01 -6.81 -14.02
C VAL A 141 -11.15 -5.34 -14.42
N ASP A 142 -10.06 -4.67 -14.78
CA ASP A 142 -10.07 -3.26 -15.20
C ASP A 142 -10.88 -3.03 -16.50
N LYS A 143 -10.97 -4.04 -17.35
CA LYS A 143 -11.81 -3.99 -18.57
C LYS A 143 -13.28 -4.33 -18.34
N GLY A 144 -13.65 -4.67 -17.11
CA GLY A 144 -15.04 -4.90 -16.71
C GLY A 144 -15.54 -6.31 -16.92
N LEU A 145 -14.60 -7.32 -17.03
CA LEU A 145 -14.91 -8.75 -17.19
C LEU A 145 -15.96 -9.02 -18.24
#